data_aaf44df85c52ce76681ef8a4dfcb5528
#
_entry.id   aaf44df85c52ce76681ef8a4dfcb5528
#
_cell.length_a   1.000
_cell.length_b   1.000
_cell.length_c   1.000
_cell.angle_alpha   90.00
_cell.angle_beta   90.00
_cell.angle_gamma   90.00
#
_symmetry.space_group_name_H-M   'P 1'
#
loop_
_entity.id
_entity.type
_entity.pdbx_description
1 polymer ?
#
loop_
_entity_poly.entity_id
_entity_poly.type
_entity_poly.pdbx_seq_one_letter_code
_entity_poly.pdbx_strand_id
1 'polypeptide(L)'
;MSVIIFIIILAVLIFVHELGHFLVAKKSGIRVDEFGLGFPPRLWSKKVGETVYSLNAIPFGGFVKIFGENPIDDKSADENDKSRSFSRKNRAVQAAVLVAGITFNIIFAWIIISRSEERRVGKECRSRWSPYH
;
A
#
# COMPACT_ATOMS: atom_id res chain seq x y z
N MET A 1 3.33 14.38 21.57
CA MET A 1 4.11 14.47 20.31
C MET A 1 4.52 13.10 19.77
N SER A 2 5.25 12.30 20.56
CA SER A 2 5.73 10.98 20.09
C SER A 2 4.63 10.01 19.65
N VAL A 3 3.49 9.99 20.33
CA VAL A 3 2.34 9.14 19.97
C VAL A 3 1.74 9.53 18.63
N ILE A 4 1.62 10.82 18.37
CA ILE A 4 1.08 11.34 17.10
C ILE A 4 2.02 10.97 15.94
N ILE A 5 3.32 11.14 16.12
CA ILE A 5 4.34 10.76 15.13
C ILE A 5 4.29 9.26 14.86
N PHE A 6 4.16 8.45 15.92
CA PHE A 6 4.02 7.00 15.78
C PHE A 6 2.79 6.62 14.95
N ILE A 7 1.65 7.22 15.22
CA ILE A 7 0.40 6.97 14.48
C ILE A 7 0.56 7.35 13.00
N ILE A 8 1.19 8.50 12.71
CA ILE A 8 1.43 8.93 11.34
C ILE A 8 2.34 7.96 10.60
N ILE A 9 3.43 7.54 11.21
CA ILE A 9 4.36 6.56 10.63
C ILE A 9 3.65 5.24 10.36
N LEU A 10 2.87 4.76 11.32
CA LEU A 10 2.10 3.54 11.18
C LEU A 10 1.09 3.63 10.02
N ALA A 11 0.37 4.73 9.93
CA ALA A 11 -0.59 4.97 8.86
C ALA A 11 0.08 4.98 7.48
N VAL A 12 1.26 5.60 7.37
CA VAL A 12 2.04 5.64 6.12
C VAL A 12 2.53 4.24 5.74
N LEU A 13 3.03 3.47 6.70
CA LEU A 13 3.49 2.09 6.45
C LEU A 13 2.35 1.18 5.98
N ILE A 14 1.20 1.29 6.61
CA ILE A 14 0.00 0.53 6.21
C ILE A 14 -0.44 0.95 4.81
N PHE A 15 -0.46 2.24 4.53
CA PHE A 15 -0.81 2.76 3.20
C PHE A 15 0.13 2.21 2.11
N VAL A 16 1.44 2.25 2.34
CA VAL A 16 2.44 1.72 1.40
C VAL A 16 2.27 0.22 1.20
N HIS A 17 1.99 -0.51 2.27
CA HIS A 17 1.74 -1.95 2.23
C HIS A 17 0.51 -2.29 1.36
N GLU A 18 -0.61 -1.61 1.60
CA GLU A 18 -1.83 -1.82 0.84
C GLU A 18 -1.68 -1.35 -0.63
N LEU A 19 -0.93 -0.27 -0.83
CA LEU A 19 -0.61 0.22 -2.18
C LEU A 19 0.19 -0.81 -2.98
N GLY A 20 1.10 -1.54 -2.33
CA GLY A 20 1.84 -2.63 -2.96
C GLY A 20 0.92 -3.73 -3.50
N HIS A 21 0.00 -4.20 -2.67
CA HIS A 21 -1.01 -5.19 -3.10
C HIS A 21 -1.86 -4.66 -4.26
N PHE A 22 -2.32 -3.43 -4.15
CA PHE A 22 -3.14 -2.75 -5.15
C PHE A 22 -2.43 -2.65 -6.50
N LEU A 23 -1.21 -2.14 -6.53
CA LEU A 23 -0.46 -1.93 -7.77
C LEU A 23 -0.13 -3.24 -8.48
N VAL A 24 0.32 -4.25 -7.74
CA VAL A 24 0.65 -5.55 -8.33
C VAL A 24 -0.61 -6.26 -8.82
N ALA A 25 -1.70 -6.19 -8.08
CA ALA A 25 -2.98 -6.74 -8.51
C ALA A 25 -3.47 -6.08 -9.81
N LYS A 26 -3.46 -4.76 -9.88
CA LYS A 26 -3.83 -4.00 -11.08
C LYS A 26 -2.94 -4.34 -12.28
N LYS A 27 -1.64 -4.39 -12.06
CA LYS A 27 -0.65 -4.69 -13.11
C LYS A 27 -0.78 -6.11 -13.64
N SER A 28 -1.22 -7.04 -12.80
CA SER A 28 -1.46 -8.43 -13.17
C SER A 28 -2.82 -8.66 -13.85
N GLY A 29 -3.61 -7.62 -14.04
CA GLY A 29 -4.93 -7.70 -14.65
C GLY A 29 -6.03 -8.21 -13.71
N ILE A 30 -5.78 -8.27 -12.43
CA ILE A 30 -6.77 -8.64 -11.41
C ILE A 30 -7.67 -7.42 -11.15
N ARG A 31 -8.99 -7.67 -11.07
CA ARG A 31 -9.94 -6.62 -10.72
C ARG A 31 -9.81 -6.27 -9.23
N VAL A 32 -9.65 -5.01 -8.94
CA VAL A 32 -9.68 -4.47 -7.58
C VAL A 32 -10.97 -3.68 -7.40
N ASP A 33 -11.80 -4.12 -6.46
CA ASP A 33 -13.10 -3.50 -6.23
C ASP A 33 -13.02 -2.26 -5.36
N GLU A 34 -12.20 -2.30 -4.30
CA GLU A 34 -12.06 -1.17 -3.38
C GLU A 34 -10.64 -1.07 -2.83
N PHE A 35 -10.16 0.15 -2.73
CA PHE A 35 -8.94 0.52 -2.01
C PHE A 35 -9.31 1.52 -0.93
N GLY A 36 -9.20 1.09 0.32
CA GLY A 36 -9.61 1.89 1.47
C GLY A 36 -8.49 2.17 2.44
N LEU A 37 -8.43 3.40 2.95
CA LEU A 37 -7.54 3.80 4.02
C LEU A 37 -8.35 3.98 5.30
N GLY A 38 -7.96 3.24 6.34
CA GLY A 38 -8.62 3.27 7.65
C GLY A 38 -9.81 2.33 7.77
N PHE A 39 -10.48 2.38 8.92
CA PHE A 39 -11.68 1.60 9.21
C PHE A 39 -12.94 2.45 9.25
N PRO A 40 -14.13 1.89 8.97
CA PRO A 40 -15.40 2.61 9.07
C PRO A 40 -15.57 3.37 10.40
N PRO A 41 -16.33 4.47 10.42
CA PRO A 41 -17.24 4.97 9.38
C PRO A 41 -16.53 5.63 8.21
N ARG A 42 -17.12 5.49 7.00
CA ARG A 42 -16.61 6.08 5.77
C ARG A 42 -16.85 7.59 5.75
N LEU A 43 -15.78 8.37 5.60
CA LEU A 43 -15.85 9.83 5.49
C LEU A 43 -16.00 10.29 4.04
N TRP A 44 -15.29 9.65 3.13
CA TRP A 44 -15.25 10.03 1.72
C TRP A 44 -15.00 8.82 0.84
N SER A 45 -15.62 8.81 -0.33
CA SER A 45 -15.37 7.77 -1.32
C SER A 45 -15.51 8.33 -2.73
N LYS A 46 -14.68 7.82 -3.65
CA LYS A 46 -14.75 8.18 -5.06
C LYS A 46 -14.51 6.93 -5.90
N LYS A 47 -15.38 6.71 -6.87
CA LYS A 47 -15.19 5.63 -7.84
C LYS A 47 -14.43 6.15 -9.06
N VAL A 48 -13.29 5.54 -9.36
CA VAL A 48 -12.51 5.82 -10.57
C VAL A 48 -12.36 4.52 -11.35
N GLY A 49 -12.97 4.47 -12.54
CA GLY A 49 -13.04 3.24 -13.31
C GLY A 49 -13.82 2.15 -12.57
N GLU A 50 -13.18 1.01 -12.32
CA GLU A 50 -13.77 -0.13 -11.62
C GLU A 50 -13.46 -0.16 -10.11
N THR A 51 -12.59 0.72 -9.63
CA THR A 51 -12.09 0.72 -8.25
C THR A 51 -12.68 1.90 -7.47
N VAL A 52 -13.21 1.61 -6.29
CA VAL A 52 -13.67 2.63 -5.34
C VAL A 52 -12.52 2.98 -4.40
N TYR A 53 -12.15 4.25 -4.35
CA TYR A 53 -11.18 4.76 -3.38
C TYR A 53 -11.94 5.35 -2.21
N SER A 54 -11.68 4.87 -1.00
CA SER A 54 -12.38 5.32 0.21
C SER A 54 -11.41 5.81 1.28
N LEU A 55 -11.85 6.84 1.99
CA LEU A 55 -11.16 7.35 3.17
C LEU A 55 -12.09 7.21 4.37
N ASN A 56 -11.62 6.53 5.40
CA ASN A 56 -12.38 6.23 6.60
C ASN A 56 -11.89 7.06 7.79
N ALA A 57 -12.72 7.13 8.84
CA ALA A 57 -12.48 7.98 10.00
C ALA A 57 -11.33 7.51 10.89
N ILE A 58 -11.17 6.19 11.03
CA ILE A 58 -10.19 5.60 11.94
C ILE A 58 -8.90 5.29 11.17
N PRO A 59 -7.78 6.01 11.40
CA PRO A 59 -6.57 5.87 10.60
C PRO A 59 -5.69 4.66 10.98
N PHE A 60 -6.26 3.67 11.63
CA PHE A 60 -5.56 2.45 12.02
C PHE A 60 -5.84 1.33 11.03
N GLY A 61 -5.11 1.30 9.93
CA GLY A 61 -5.23 0.24 8.97
C GLY A 61 -5.60 0.71 7.57
N GLY A 62 -5.82 -0.24 6.73
CA GLY A 62 -6.26 -0.06 5.36
C GLY A 62 -6.75 -1.39 4.84
N PHE A 63 -7.34 -1.38 3.67
CA PHE A 63 -7.75 -2.61 3.00
C PHE A 63 -7.77 -2.45 1.49
N VAL A 64 -7.50 -3.54 0.81
CA VAL A 64 -7.67 -3.67 -0.63
C VAL A 64 -8.63 -4.83 -0.84
N LYS A 65 -9.77 -4.55 -1.42
CA LYS A 65 -10.73 -5.58 -1.78
C LYS A 65 -10.44 -6.09 -3.18
N ILE A 66 -9.86 -7.26 -3.26
CA ILE A 66 -9.48 -7.91 -4.51
C ILE A 66 -10.59 -8.86 -4.94
N PHE A 67 -11.04 -8.74 -6.19
CA PHE A 67 -12.07 -9.59 -6.75
C PHE A 67 -11.59 -11.05 -6.84
N GLY A 68 -12.41 -11.96 -6.34
CA GLY A 68 -12.12 -13.40 -6.36
C GLY A 68 -11.28 -13.90 -5.18
N GLU A 69 -11.00 -13.05 -4.20
CA GLU A 69 -10.42 -13.48 -2.93
C GLU A 69 -11.41 -14.35 -2.14
N ASN A 70 -12.70 -14.03 -2.25
CA ASN A 70 -13.78 -14.82 -1.68
C ASN A 70 -14.42 -15.75 -2.73
N PRO A 71 -14.72 -17.01 -2.39
CA PRO A 71 -15.36 -17.96 -3.32
C PRO A 71 -16.75 -17.54 -3.82
N ILE A 72 -17.40 -16.64 -3.10
CA ILE A 72 -18.73 -16.13 -3.44
C ILE A 72 -18.67 -15.20 -4.65
N ASP A 73 -17.60 -14.46 -4.81
CA ASP A 73 -17.40 -13.51 -5.89
C ASP A 73 -17.37 -14.21 -7.27
N ASP A 74 -16.75 -15.38 -7.33
CA ASP A 74 -16.67 -16.19 -8.56
C ASP A 74 -18.02 -16.75 -9.03
N LYS A 75 -18.96 -16.98 -8.09
CA LYS A 75 -20.26 -17.57 -8.41
C LYS A 75 -21.24 -16.60 -9.03
N SER A 76 -21.11 -15.31 -8.72
CA SER A 76 -22.02 -14.25 -9.16
C SER A 76 -21.47 -13.41 -10.32
N ALA A 77 -20.28 -13.71 -10.79
CA ALA A 77 -19.56 -12.91 -11.79
C ALA A 77 -19.83 -13.39 -13.23
N ASP A 78 -19.77 -12.45 -14.16
CA ASP A 78 -19.78 -12.73 -15.59
C ASP A 78 -18.46 -13.40 -16.02
N GLU A 79 -18.48 -14.07 -17.19
CA GLU A 79 -17.30 -14.80 -17.72
C GLU A 79 -16.07 -13.90 -17.88
N ASN A 80 -16.25 -12.64 -18.28
CA ASN A 80 -15.14 -11.69 -18.40
C ASN A 80 -14.51 -11.33 -17.05
N ASP A 81 -15.33 -11.19 -16.01
CA ASP A 81 -14.88 -10.90 -14.66
C ASP A 81 -14.21 -12.09 -14.00
N LYS A 82 -14.68 -13.31 -14.29
CA LYS A 82 -14.05 -14.55 -13.80
C LYS A 82 -12.61 -14.69 -14.24
N SER A 83 -12.26 -14.28 -15.46
CA SER A 83 -10.88 -14.32 -15.95
C SER A 83 -9.96 -13.36 -15.19
N ARG A 84 -10.51 -12.32 -14.59
CA ARG A 84 -9.80 -11.31 -13.79
C ARG A 84 -9.83 -11.58 -12.29
N SER A 85 -10.40 -12.72 -11.89
CA SER A 85 -10.47 -13.15 -10.49
C SER A 85 -9.09 -13.56 -9.97
N PHE A 86 -8.80 -13.18 -8.73
CA PHE A 86 -7.56 -13.54 -8.03
C PHE A 86 -7.39 -15.07 -7.94
N SER A 87 -8.45 -15.79 -7.64
CA SER A 87 -8.43 -17.26 -7.49
C SER A 87 -8.09 -18.00 -8.77
N ARG A 88 -8.35 -17.40 -9.92
CA ARG A 88 -8.08 -18.00 -11.25
C ARG A 88 -6.74 -17.63 -11.83
N LYS A 89 -6.02 -16.71 -11.19
CA LYS A 89 -4.67 -16.33 -11.62
C LYS A 89 -3.67 -17.41 -11.28
N ASN A 90 -2.56 -17.43 -12.01
CA ASN A 90 -1.44 -18.33 -11.76
C ASN A 90 -0.94 -18.18 -10.31
N ARG A 91 -0.51 -19.25 -9.70
CA ARG A 91 0.05 -19.26 -8.33
C ARG A 91 1.19 -18.27 -8.14
N ALA A 92 2.03 -18.10 -9.17
CA ALA A 92 3.11 -17.11 -9.15
C ALA A 92 2.59 -15.68 -9.02
N VAL A 93 1.50 -15.35 -9.73
CA VAL A 93 0.84 -14.03 -9.65
C VAL A 93 0.20 -13.83 -8.28
N GLN A 94 -0.49 -14.84 -7.76
CA GLN A 94 -1.08 -14.78 -6.42
C GLN A 94 0.00 -14.55 -5.34
N ALA A 95 1.11 -15.28 -5.42
CA ALA A 95 2.23 -15.09 -4.52
C ALA A 95 2.86 -13.69 -4.66
N ALA A 96 3.00 -13.18 -5.87
CA ALA A 96 3.51 -11.83 -6.13
C ALA A 96 2.64 -10.75 -5.48
N VAL A 97 1.32 -10.87 -5.58
CA VAL A 97 0.37 -9.94 -4.93
C VAL A 97 0.52 -9.97 -3.40
N LEU A 98 0.58 -11.17 -2.82
CA LEU A 98 0.71 -11.32 -1.37
C LEU A 98 2.04 -10.77 -0.82
N VAL A 99 3.13 -10.99 -1.54
CA VAL A 99 4.47 -10.53 -1.14
C VAL A 99 4.68 -9.04 -1.44
N ALA A 100 3.92 -8.47 -2.37
CA ALA A 100 4.08 -7.10 -2.82
C ALA A 100 3.97 -6.07 -1.68
N GLY A 101 3.06 -6.26 -0.74
CA GLY A 101 2.89 -5.38 0.40
C GLY A 101 4.16 -5.26 1.24
N ILE A 102 4.74 -6.40 1.59
CA ILE A 102 5.99 -6.49 2.36
C ILE A 102 7.15 -5.89 1.57
N THR A 103 7.25 -6.22 0.28
CA THR A 103 8.29 -5.71 -0.61
C THR A 103 8.25 -4.18 -0.71
N PHE A 104 7.07 -3.59 -0.86
CA PHE A 104 6.91 -2.14 -0.89
C PHE A 104 7.31 -1.47 0.41
N ASN A 105 7.01 -2.09 1.55
CA ASN A 105 7.46 -1.59 2.85
C ASN A 105 8.98 -1.61 2.99
N ILE A 106 9.64 -2.66 2.54
CA ILE A 106 11.11 -2.78 2.56
C ILE A 106 11.74 -1.72 1.65
N ILE A 107 11.24 -1.54 0.43
CA ILE A 107 11.72 -0.52 -0.50
C ILE A 107 11.54 0.88 0.08
N PHE A 108 10.38 1.16 0.66
CA PHE A 108 10.08 2.44 1.29
C PHE A 108 11.01 2.73 2.47
N ALA A 109 11.23 1.76 3.34
CA ALA A 109 12.17 1.88 4.46
C ALA A 109 13.60 2.14 3.97
N TRP A 110 14.03 1.44 2.93
CA TRP A 110 15.36 1.63 2.33
C TRP A 110 15.53 3.05 1.77
N ILE A 111 14.55 3.55 1.05
CA ILE A 111 14.57 4.92 0.51
C ILE A 111 14.71 5.95 1.64
N ILE A 112 13.95 5.79 2.72
CA ILE A 112 13.99 6.70 3.87
C ILE A 112 15.37 6.67 4.56
N ILE A 113 15.91 5.48 4.78
CA ILE A 113 17.22 5.30 5.43
C ILE A 113 18.33 5.93 4.56
N SER A 114 18.33 5.66 3.25
CA SER A 114 19.31 6.21 2.31
C SER A 114 19.29 7.75 2.33
N ARG A 115 18.11 8.33 2.32
CA ARG A 115 17.97 9.79 2.41
C ARG A 115 18.40 10.38 3.75
N SER A 116 18.18 9.64 4.83
CA SER A 116 18.61 10.03 6.16
C SER A 116 20.13 10.06 6.29
N GLU A 117 20.82 9.10 5.70
CA GLU A 117 22.28 9.04 5.68
C GLU A 117 22.91 10.20 4.92
N GLU A 118 22.39 10.55 3.76
CA GLU A 118 22.86 11.70 2.97
C GLU A 118 22.81 13.00 3.79
N ARG A 119 21.77 13.19 4.58
CA ARG A 119 21.66 14.38 5.45
C ARG A 119 22.66 14.38 6.58
N ARG A 120 22.99 13.22 7.15
CA ARG A 120 24.01 13.12 8.19
C ARG A 120 25.40 13.42 7.67
N VAL A 121 25.78 12.81 6.57
CA VAL A 121 27.08 13.04 5.92
C VAL A 121 27.26 14.52 5.55
N GLY A 122 26.25 15.16 5.01
CA GLY A 122 26.28 16.58 4.70
C GLY A 122 26.50 17.49 5.91
N LYS A 123 25.93 17.15 7.06
CA LYS A 123 26.10 17.90 8.32
C LYS A 123 27.50 17.70 8.91
N GLU A 124 28.01 16.50 8.91
CA GLU A 124 29.34 16.20 9.43
C GLU A 124 30.45 16.86 8.62
N CYS A 125 30.34 16.84 7.30
CA CYS A 125 31.28 17.56 6.41
C CYS A 125 31.25 19.06 6.68
N ARG A 126 30.09 19.64 6.94
CA ARG A 126 29.95 21.08 7.21
C ARG A 126 30.54 21.49 8.54
N SER A 127 30.43 20.66 9.59
CA SER A 127 31.00 20.94 10.90
C SER A 127 32.52 20.79 10.93
N ARG A 128 33.06 19.90 10.12
CA ARG A 128 34.51 19.63 10.07
C ARG A 128 35.32 20.74 9.37
N TRP A 129 34.65 21.54 8.56
CA TRP A 129 35.29 22.64 7.83
C TRP A 129 35.18 24.01 8.52
N SER A 130 34.62 24.04 9.71
CA SER A 130 34.57 25.29 10.47
C SER A 130 35.92 25.58 11.12
N PRO A 131 36.59 26.69 10.77
CA PRO A 131 37.90 27.02 11.32
C PRO A 131 37.86 27.50 12.78
N TYR A 132 36.69 27.58 13.38
CA TYR A 132 36.49 28.10 14.72
C TYR A 132 35.94 27.05 15.68
N HIS A 133 36.58 25.97 15.80
CA HIS A 133 36.26 24.95 16.81
C HIS A 133 37.08 25.15 18.07
#